data_8e8050b0bf4779c64155be850149a260
#
_entry.id   8e8050b0bf4779c64155be850149a260
#
_cell.length_a   1.000
_cell.length_b   1.000
_cell.length_c   1.000
_cell.angle_alpha   90.00
_cell.angle_beta   90.00
_cell.angle_gamma   90.00
#
_symmetry.space_group_name_H-M   'P 1'
#
loop_
_entity.id
_entity.type
_entity.pdbx_description
1 polymer ?
#
loop_
_entity_poly.entity_id
_entity_poly.type
_entity_poly.pdbx_seq_one_letter_code
_entity_poly.pdbx_strand_id
1 'polypeptide(L)'
;LLAVQGPKAEEIVLRLTGPELGELRYYRVAHVEVLGTTAYAARTGYTGEDGFELFVPAELGPALWDALMAAGSDDGLVPVGLAARDTLRLEAGMPLYGNELSLETTPFDVGSARLVKPKDGGCVGGDALAAAAEEPHDFLVGLHIDGRRPARTGYEVRSDGWVVGVVTSGAPSPTLGQNIAIARLDHTPTIGGTVEVDIRGTETSATVVELPFYRRPH
;
A
#
# COMPACT_ATOMS: atom_id res chain seq x y z
N LEU A 1 -7.23 -13.02 11.30
CA LEU A 1 -7.47 -12.45 9.97
C LEU A 1 -6.65 -13.20 8.93
N LEU A 2 -7.27 -13.55 7.80
CA LEU A 2 -6.61 -14.03 6.58
C LEU A 2 -6.97 -13.10 5.41
N ALA A 3 -5.97 -12.73 4.61
CA ALA A 3 -6.14 -11.90 3.43
C ALA A 3 -5.94 -12.75 2.16
N VAL A 4 -6.93 -12.74 1.27
CA VAL A 4 -6.89 -13.38 -0.05
C VAL A 4 -6.93 -12.26 -1.09
N GLN A 5 -5.85 -12.11 -1.86
CA GLN A 5 -5.65 -10.94 -2.72
C GLN A 5 -5.25 -11.39 -4.12
N GLY A 6 -5.64 -10.64 -5.13
CA GLY A 6 -5.25 -10.86 -6.51
C GLY A 6 -6.43 -11.07 -7.46
N PRO A 7 -6.18 -11.20 -8.77
CA PRO A 7 -7.23 -11.24 -9.80
C PRO A 7 -8.25 -12.38 -9.65
N LYS A 8 -7.84 -13.47 -8.97
CA LYS A 8 -8.69 -14.64 -8.71
C LYS A 8 -9.27 -14.68 -7.29
N ALA A 9 -8.98 -13.70 -6.46
CA ALA A 9 -9.35 -13.72 -5.05
C ALA A 9 -10.86 -13.81 -4.85
N GLU A 10 -11.67 -13.08 -5.65
CA GLU A 10 -13.12 -13.13 -5.58
C GLU A 10 -13.64 -14.55 -5.84
N GLU A 11 -13.27 -15.15 -6.97
CA GLU A 11 -13.71 -16.50 -7.35
C GLU A 11 -13.38 -17.53 -6.25
N ILE A 12 -12.19 -17.46 -5.68
CA ILE A 12 -11.71 -18.39 -4.65
C ILE A 12 -12.51 -18.22 -3.36
N VAL A 13 -12.70 -16.99 -2.90
CA VAL A 13 -13.40 -16.70 -1.63
C VAL A 13 -14.87 -17.07 -1.74
N LEU A 14 -15.54 -16.80 -2.87
CA LEU A 14 -16.94 -17.13 -3.07
C LEU A 14 -17.24 -18.63 -3.01
N ARG A 15 -16.27 -19.50 -3.31
CA ARG A 15 -16.43 -20.96 -3.15
C ARG A 15 -16.63 -21.38 -1.69
N LEU A 16 -16.17 -20.57 -0.73
CA LEU A 16 -16.26 -20.86 0.71
C LEU A 16 -17.35 -20.05 1.42
N THR A 17 -17.73 -18.90 0.88
CA THR A 17 -18.64 -17.94 1.54
C THR A 17 -19.99 -17.77 0.83
N GLY A 18 -20.11 -18.27 -0.40
CA GLY A 18 -21.30 -18.10 -1.23
C GLY A 18 -21.24 -16.86 -2.15
N PRO A 19 -22.09 -16.85 -3.19
CA PRO A 19 -22.03 -15.85 -4.27
C PRO A 19 -22.44 -14.43 -3.82
N GLU A 20 -23.21 -14.30 -2.76
CA GLU A 20 -23.71 -13.00 -2.28
C GLU A 20 -22.59 -12.03 -1.88
N LEU A 21 -21.45 -12.57 -1.46
CA LEU A 21 -20.28 -11.75 -1.10
C LEU A 21 -19.70 -11.03 -2.33
N GLY A 22 -19.90 -11.53 -3.54
CA GLY A 22 -19.47 -10.88 -4.79
C GLY A 22 -20.12 -9.51 -5.02
N GLU A 23 -21.30 -9.27 -4.46
CA GLU A 23 -22.01 -7.98 -4.54
C GLU A 23 -21.42 -6.93 -3.59
N LEU A 24 -20.54 -7.34 -2.66
CA LEU A 24 -19.91 -6.43 -1.70
C LEU A 24 -19.01 -5.44 -2.45
N ARG A 25 -19.30 -4.14 -2.30
CA ARG A 25 -18.47 -3.09 -2.90
C ARG A 25 -17.14 -2.96 -2.19
N TYR A 26 -16.13 -2.51 -2.94
CA TYR A 26 -14.81 -2.20 -2.38
C TYR A 26 -14.91 -1.22 -1.20
N TYR A 27 -14.11 -1.42 -0.16
CA TYR A 27 -14.14 -0.72 1.13
C TYR A 27 -15.44 -0.92 1.94
N ARG A 28 -16.12 -2.07 1.75
CA ARG A 28 -17.27 -2.46 2.58
C ARG A 28 -16.98 -3.75 3.34
N VAL A 29 -17.77 -3.96 4.39
CA VAL A 29 -17.72 -5.13 5.25
C VAL A 29 -19.11 -5.78 5.27
N ALA A 30 -19.16 -7.11 5.27
CA ALA A 30 -20.36 -7.90 5.43
C ALA A 30 -20.14 -9.03 6.44
N HIS A 31 -21.23 -9.52 7.01
CA HIS A 31 -21.27 -10.81 7.68
C HIS A 31 -21.34 -11.91 6.62
N VAL A 32 -20.60 -12.98 6.84
CA VAL A 32 -20.57 -14.16 5.98
C VAL A 32 -20.57 -15.43 6.81
N GLU A 33 -21.10 -16.50 6.27
CA GLU A 33 -20.92 -17.83 6.82
C GLU A 33 -19.72 -18.49 6.14
N VAL A 34 -18.75 -18.94 6.93
CA VAL A 34 -17.60 -19.68 6.41
C VAL A 34 -17.27 -20.83 7.37
N LEU A 35 -17.16 -22.03 6.81
CA LEU A 35 -16.94 -23.27 7.58
C LEU A 35 -17.93 -23.44 8.76
N GLY A 36 -19.20 -23.04 8.55
CA GLY A 36 -20.26 -23.16 9.56
C GLY A 36 -20.16 -22.15 10.71
N THR A 37 -19.39 -21.06 10.53
CA THR A 37 -19.22 -20.01 11.53
C THR A 37 -19.48 -18.66 10.92
N THR A 38 -20.24 -17.80 11.62
CA THR A 38 -20.42 -16.40 11.24
C THR A 38 -19.12 -15.63 11.41
N ALA A 39 -18.68 -14.97 10.37
CA ALA A 39 -17.45 -14.22 10.29
C ALA A 39 -17.70 -12.83 9.67
N TYR A 40 -16.67 -12.00 9.62
CA TYR A 40 -16.68 -10.77 8.82
C TYR A 40 -15.79 -10.93 7.61
N ALA A 41 -16.27 -10.48 6.45
CA ALA A 41 -15.49 -10.31 5.25
C ALA A 41 -15.44 -8.83 4.87
N ALA A 42 -14.25 -8.28 4.72
CA ALA A 42 -14.05 -6.95 4.21
C ALA A 42 -13.48 -7.04 2.77
N ARG A 43 -14.08 -6.34 1.81
CA ARG A 43 -13.49 -6.22 0.46
C ARG A 43 -12.47 -5.11 0.49
N THR A 44 -11.32 -5.42 1.06
CA THR A 44 -10.18 -4.53 1.31
C THR A 44 -8.89 -5.31 1.12
N GLY A 45 -7.76 -4.58 1.09
CA GLY A 45 -6.45 -5.19 0.96
C GLY A 45 -5.33 -4.17 0.93
N TYR A 46 -4.10 -4.66 0.78
CA TYR A 46 -2.88 -3.87 0.83
C TYR A 46 -1.92 -4.25 -0.33
N THR A 47 -2.51 -4.52 -1.51
CA THR A 47 -1.77 -5.04 -2.66
C THR A 47 -2.03 -4.27 -3.96
N GLY A 48 -3.02 -3.38 -3.98
CA GLY A 48 -3.48 -2.73 -5.22
C GLY A 48 -4.40 -3.60 -6.08
N GLU A 49 -4.53 -4.89 -5.75
CA GLU A 49 -5.46 -5.83 -6.38
C GLU A 49 -6.79 -5.88 -5.64
N ASP A 50 -7.79 -6.54 -6.24
CA ASP A 50 -9.01 -6.89 -5.56
C ASP A 50 -8.77 -8.04 -4.57
N GLY A 51 -9.61 -8.13 -3.55
CA GLY A 51 -9.47 -9.18 -2.56
C GLY A 51 -10.30 -8.97 -1.32
N PHE A 52 -10.20 -9.94 -0.43
CA PHE A 52 -10.96 -9.96 0.81
C PHE A 52 -10.05 -10.22 2.01
N GLU A 53 -10.42 -9.62 3.11
CA GLU A 53 -9.86 -9.88 4.43
C GLU A 53 -10.94 -10.56 5.27
N LEU A 54 -10.69 -11.80 5.68
CA LEU A 54 -11.64 -12.65 6.42
C LEU A 54 -11.26 -12.64 7.90
N PHE A 55 -12.16 -12.17 8.74
CA PHE A 55 -12.00 -12.09 10.19
C PHE A 55 -12.79 -13.22 10.82
N VAL A 56 -12.11 -14.21 11.35
CA VAL A 56 -12.67 -15.39 11.97
C VAL A 56 -12.14 -15.56 13.39
N PRO A 57 -12.81 -16.35 14.27
CA PRO A 57 -12.22 -16.79 15.53
C PRO A 57 -10.84 -17.42 15.32
N ALA A 58 -9.91 -17.20 16.25
CA ALA A 58 -8.51 -17.60 16.07
C ALA A 58 -8.34 -19.11 15.83
N GLU A 59 -9.14 -19.92 16.52
CA GLU A 59 -9.16 -21.37 16.42
C GLU A 59 -9.58 -21.89 15.03
N LEU A 60 -10.36 -21.10 14.29
CA LEU A 60 -10.77 -21.43 12.92
C LEU A 60 -9.70 -21.07 11.88
N GLY A 61 -8.73 -20.26 12.24
CA GLY A 61 -7.69 -19.75 11.32
C GLY A 61 -6.99 -20.84 10.51
N PRO A 62 -6.44 -21.91 11.15
CA PRO A 62 -5.79 -23.01 10.41
C PRO A 62 -6.72 -23.73 9.43
N ALA A 63 -7.93 -24.06 9.85
CA ALA A 63 -8.89 -24.74 9.00
C ALA A 63 -9.34 -23.87 7.81
N LEU A 64 -9.50 -22.56 8.02
CA LEU A 64 -9.81 -21.62 6.94
C LEU A 64 -8.63 -21.47 5.97
N TRP A 65 -7.39 -21.44 6.46
CA TRP A 65 -6.21 -21.44 5.62
C TRP A 65 -6.17 -22.65 4.70
N ASP A 66 -6.34 -23.87 5.27
CA ASP A 66 -6.33 -25.10 4.50
C ASP A 66 -7.47 -25.15 3.46
N ALA A 67 -8.65 -24.69 3.85
CA ALA A 67 -9.79 -24.63 2.93
C ALA A 67 -9.56 -23.64 1.76
N LEU A 68 -8.99 -22.46 2.04
CA LEU A 68 -8.63 -21.48 1.01
C LEU A 68 -7.56 -22.04 0.07
N MET A 69 -6.51 -22.64 0.62
CA MET A 69 -5.44 -23.26 -0.19
C MET A 69 -5.98 -24.38 -1.08
N ALA A 70 -6.88 -25.21 -0.56
CA ALA A 70 -7.54 -26.25 -1.36
C ALA A 70 -8.44 -25.66 -2.45
N ALA A 71 -9.24 -24.63 -2.10
CA ALA A 71 -10.16 -24.00 -3.06
C ALA A 71 -9.45 -23.24 -4.17
N GLY A 72 -8.26 -22.69 -3.90
CA GLY A 72 -7.51 -21.86 -4.85
C GLY A 72 -6.36 -22.56 -5.56
N SER A 73 -6.09 -23.86 -5.28
CA SER A 73 -4.94 -24.59 -5.82
C SER A 73 -4.84 -24.54 -7.34
N ASP A 74 -5.95 -24.78 -8.03
CA ASP A 74 -6.02 -24.81 -9.49
C ASP A 74 -6.00 -23.41 -10.12
N ASP A 75 -6.27 -22.38 -9.32
CA ASP A 75 -6.24 -20.96 -9.72
C ASP A 75 -4.89 -20.30 -9.42
N GLY A 76 -3.93 -21.06 -8.89
CA GLY A 76 -2.59 -20.57 -8.59
C GLY A 76 -2.49 -19.79 -7.28
N LEU A 77 -3.40 -20.01 -6.32
CA LEU A 77 -3.28 -19.44 -4.98
C LEU A 77 -2.03 -20.00 -4.30
N VAL A 78 -1.21 -19.09 -3.79
CA VAL A 78 0.03 -19.44 -3.09
C VAL A 78 0.16 -18.68 -1.78
N PRO A 79 0.84 -19.25 -0.78
CA PRO A 79 1.22 -18.52 0.43
C PRO A 79 2.14 -17.34 0.11
N VAL A 80 1.90 -16.20 0.76
CA VAL A 80 2.65 -14.95 0.53
C VAL A 80 3.33 -14.51 1.82
N GLY A 81 4.64 -14.31 1.77
CA GLY A 81 5.42 -13.83 2.90
C GLY A 81 5.45 -12.30 3.01
N LEU A 82 6.02 -11.80 4.13
CA LEU A 82 6.09 -10.36 4.42
C LEU A 82 6.85 -9.55 3.36
N ALA A 83 7.90 -10.13 2.77
CA ALA A 83 8.66 -9.44 1.73
C ALA A 83 7.82 -9.20 0.45
N ALA A 84 7.02 -10.20 0.05
CA ALA A 84 6.11 -10.03 -1.08
C ALA A 84 4.99 -9.05 -0.76
N ARG A 85 4.42 -9.11 0.47
CA ARG A 85 3.45 -8.11 0.94
C ARG A 85 4.01 -6.69 0.88
N ASP A 86 5.26 -6.48 1.32
CA ASP A 86 5.90 -5.17 1.27
C ASP A 86 6.13 -4.69 -0.16
N THR A 87 6.57 -5.58 -1.06
CA THR A 87 6.73 -5.23 -2.48
C THR A 87 5.40 -4.86 -3.13
N LEU A 88 4.34 -5.64 -2.90
CA LEU A 88 3.01 -5.39 -3.48
C LEU A 88 2.43 -4.06 -3.00
N ARG A 89 2.48 -3.78 -1.69
CA ARG A 89 1.99 -2.48 -1.19
C ARG A 89 2.80 -1.31 -1.75
N LEU A 90 4.14 -1.48 -1.90
CA LEU A 90 5.03 -0.46 -2.46
C LEU A 90 4.67 -0.17 -3.92
N GLU A 91 4.50 -1.20 -4.74
CA GLU A 91 4.04 -1.08 -6.13
C GLU A 91 2.68 -0.35 -6.22
N ALA A 92 1.78 -0.62 -5.27
CA ALA A 92 0.49 0.05 -5.15
C ALA A 92 0.57 1.46 -4.54
N GLY A 93 1.77 1.94 -4.18
CA GLY A 93 1.98 3.27 -3.59
C GLY A 93 1.33 3.43 -2.21
N MET A 94 1.09 2.32 -1.50
CA MET A 94 0.45 2.35 -0.19
C MET A 94 1.46 2.63 0.92
N PRO A 95 1.22 3.65 1.78
CA PRO A 95 2.14 4.01 2.85
C PRO A 95 2.18 2.95 3.95
N LEU A 96 3.35 2.78 4.57
CA LEU A 96 3.59 1.87 5.68
C LEU A 96 3.84 2.67 6.97
N TYR A 97 3.19 2.27 8.07
CA TYR A 97 3.48 2.84 9.38
C TYR A 97 4.90 2.46 9.84
N GLY A 98 5.63 3.45 10.31
CA GLY A 98 7.06 3.35 10.63
C GLY A 98 7.98 3.80 9.49
N ASN A 99 7.46 3.94 8.27
CA ASN A 99 8.18 4.45 7.11
C ASN A 99 7.59 5.78 6.62
N GLU A 100 6.44 5.73 5.95
CA GLU A 100 5.72 6.90 5.45
C GLU A 100 4.82 7.53 6.51
N LEU A 101 4.30 6.73 7.43
CA LEU A 101 3.37 7.16 8.48
C LEU A 101 4.04 7.05 9.85
N SER A 102 3.84 8.07 10.69
CA SER A 102 4.28 8.11 12.08
C SER A 102 3.31 8.97 12.91
N LEU A 103 3.60 9.18 14.18
CA LEU A 103 2.84 10.11 15.01
C LEU A 103 3.10 11.58 14.67
N GLU A 104 4.20 11.87 13.97
CA GLU A 104 4.60 13.21 13.56
C GLU A 104 4.10 13.58 12.15
N THR A 105 3.59 12.60 11.38
CA THR A 105 3.08 12.85 10.03
C THR A 105 1.59 13.15 10.03
N THR A 106 1.19 14.11 9.21
CA THR A 106 -0.21 14.46 8.96
C THR A 106 -0.71 13.81 7.65
N PRO A 107 -2.02 13.77 7.40
CA PRO A 107 -2.54 13.33 6.10
C PRO A 107 -2.04 14.16 4.92
N PHE A 108 -1.61 15.40 5.16
CA PHE A 108 -1.10 16.30 4.12
C PHE A 108 0.28 15.86 3.64
N ASP A 109 1.17 15.46 4.55
CA ASP A 109 2.53 14.98 4.26
C ASP A 109 2.58 13.69 3.44
N VAL A 110 1.48 12.94 3.41
CA VAL A 110 1.41 11.61 2.77
C VAL A 110 0.43 11.57 1.58
N GLY A 111 0.09 12.73 1.03
CA GLY A 111 -0.79 12.82 -0.13
C GLY A 111 -2.24 12.39 0.14
N SER A 112 -2.66 12.35 1.40
CA SER A 112 -3.99 11.91 1.83
C SER A 112 -4.92 13.06 2.20
N ALA A 113 -4.58 14.30 1.86
CA ALA A 113 -5.37 15.51 2.13
C ALA A 113 -6.85 15.38 1.72
N ARG A 114 -7.13 14.69 0.61
CA ARG A 114 -8.49 14.43 0.10
C ARG A 114 -9.39 13.67 1.07
N LEU A 115 -8.81 12.96 2.04
CA LEU A 115 -9.55 12.22 3.06
C LEU A 115 -9.97 13.11 4.22
N VAL A 116 -9.31 14.25 4.41
CA VAL A 116 -9.64 15.25 5.43
C VAL A 116 -10.80 16.07 4.92
N LYS A 117 -12.00 15.80 5.45
CA LYS A 117 -13.22 16.49 5.04
C LYS A 117 -13.87 17.11 6.26
N PRO A 118 -14.23 18.42 6.20
CA PRO A 118 -15.09 19.03 7.22
C PRO A 118 -16.39 18.24 7.38
N LYS A 119 -16.85 18.08 8.61
CA LYS A 119 -18.13 17.44 8.92
C LYS A 119 -18.92 18.35 9.84
N ASP A 120 -20.23 18.40 9.65
CA ASP A 120 -21.13 19.03 10.59
C ASP A 120 -20.99 18.36 11.97
N GLY A 121 -20.81 19.15 13.02
CA GLY A 121 -20.53 18.66 14.37
C GLY A 121 -19.05 18.31 14.64
N GLY A 122 -18.16 18.53 13.68
CA GLY A 122 -16.71 18.33 13.84
C GLY A 122 -16.27 16.86 13.84
N CYS A 123 -14.98 16.65 14.10
CA CYS A 123 -14.38 15.35 14.33
C CYS A 123 -13.25 15.49 15.35
N VAL A 124 -12.86 14.38 15.98
CA VAL A 124 -11.68 14.36 16.86
C VAL A 124 -10.45 14.79 16.06
N GLY A 125 -9.72 15.79 16.54
CA GLY A 125 -8.56 16.36 15.87
C GLY A 125 -8.87 17.32 14.71
N GLY A 126 -10.14 17.68 14.48
CA GLY A 126 -10.55 18.57 13.38
C GLY A 126 -9.82 19.90 13.36
N ASP A 127 -9.74 20.60 14.51
CA ASP A 127 -9.04 21.88 14.61
C ASP A 127 -7.53 21.74 14.37
N ALA A 128 -6.91 20.67 14.87
CA ALA A 128 -5.51 20.40 14.64
C ALA A 128 -5.22 20.10 13.16
N LEU A 129 -6.11 19.36 12.48
CA LEU A 129 -6.00 19.12 11.04
C LEU A 129 -6.20 20.40 10.23
N ALA A 130 -7.13 21.26 10.64
CA ALA A 130 -7.33 22.55 9.97
C ALA A 130 -6.09 23.45 10.11
N ALA A 131 -5.47 23.49 11.29
CA ALA A 131 -4.21 24.21 11.48
C ALA A 131 -3.08 23.61 10.66
N ALA A 132 -2.93 22.27 10.67
CA ALA A 132 -1.90 21.59 9.91
C ALA A 132 -2.04 21.79 8.39
N ALA A 133 -3.24 22.05 7.88
CA ALA A 133 -3.46 22.30 6.45
C ALA A 133 -2.80 23.61 5.94
N GLU A 134 -2.56 24.56 6.84
CA GLU A 134 -1.94 25.86 6.52
C GLU A 134 -0.40 25.85 6.66
N GLU A 135 0.16 24.78 7.24
CA GLU A 135 1.60 24.65 7.43
C GLU A 135 2.27 24.05 6.17
N PRO A 136 3.57 24.30 5.96
CA PRO A 136 4.34 23.62 4.91
C PRO A 136 4.30 22.10 5.10
N HIS A 137 4.17 21.37 4.01
CA HIS A 137 4.11 19.90 4.00
C HIS A 137 5.22 19.30 3.17
N ASP A 138 5.63 18.11 3.58
CA ASP A 138 6.43 17.24 2.74
C ASP A 138 5.56 16.60 1.63
N PHE A 139 6.21 16.07 0.61
CA PHE A 139 5.55 15.44 -0.52
C PHE A 139 6.03 14.00 -0.70
N LEU A 140 5.09 13.04 -0.67
CA LEU A 140 5.41 11.68 -1.07
C LEU A 140 5.37 11.54 -2.60
N VAL A 141 6.47 11.00 -3.13
CA VAL A 141 6.62 10.72 -4.56
C VAL A 141 7.11 9.30 -4.79
N GLY A 142 6.85 8.77 -5.99
CA GLY A 142 7.52 7.59 -6.48
C GLY A 142 8.85 7.96 -7.13
N LEU A 143 9.81 7.05 -7.02
CA LEU A 143 11.09 7.11 -7.72
C LEU A 143 11.32 5.81 -8.50
N HIS A 144 11.58 5.92 -9.78
CA HIS A 144 12.19 4.86 -10.57
C HIS A 144 13.71 4.98 -10.45
N ILE A 145 14.35 4.01 -9.82
CA ILE A 145 15.78 4.02 -9.53
C ILE A 145 16.55 3.30 -10.64
N ASP A 146 17.54 3.96 -11.18
CA ASP A 146 18.40 3.37 -12.20
C ASP A 146 19.32 2.28 -11.62
N GLY A 147 19.71 1.35 -12.48
CA GLY A 147 20.69 0.32 -12.15
C GLY A 147 20.14 -0.84 -11.32
N ARG A 148 21.06 -1.65 -10.75
CA ARG A 148 20.73 -2.94 -10.16
C ARG A 148 20.47 -2.92 -8.65
N ARG A 149 20.89 -1.86 -7.98
CA ARG A 149 20.78 -1.76 -6.51
C ARG A 149 19.55 -0.98 -6.11
N PRO A 150 18.64 -1.56 -5.31
CA PRO A 150 17.49 -0.83 -4.80
C PRO A 150 17.93 0.20 -3.74
N ALA A 151 17.24 1.32 -3.71
CA ALA A 151 17.30 2.24 -2.61
C ALA A 151 16.67 1.61 -1.35
N ARG A 152 17.03 2.12 -0.18
CA ARG A 152 16.49 1.66 1.11
C ARG A 152 16.09 2.86 1.95
N THR A 153 15.23 2.62 2.93
CA THR A 153 14.81 3.61 3.92
C THR A 153 16.02 4.35 4.51
N GLY A 154 15.94 5.67 4.57
CA GLY A 154 16.98 6.54 5.09
C GLY A 154 18.03 6.99 4.09
N TYR A 155 17.98 6.56 2.83
CA TYR A 155 18.89 7.05 1.80
C TYR A 155 18.49 8.48 1.38
N GLU A 156 19.47 9.38 1.31
CA GLU A 156 19.25 10.77 0.90
C GLU A 156 18.85 10.86 -0.57
N VAL A 157 17.88 11.74 -0.83
CA VAL A 157 17.52 12.19 -2.17
C VAL A 157 18.10 13.57 -2.37
N ARG A 158 18.79 13.78 -3.50
CA ARG A 158 19.49 15.01 -3.83
C ARG A 158 18.99 15.57 -5.15
N SER A 159 19.03 16.88 -5.26
CA SER A 159 18.83 17.62 -6.51
C SER A 159 19.84 18.77 -6.56
N ASP A 160 20.56 18.90 -7.68
CA ASP A 160 21.60 19.92 -7.87
C ASP A 160 22.64 19.96 -6.73
N GLY A 161 22.98 18.79 -6.16
CA GLY A 161 23.93 18.62 -5.09
C GLY A 161 23.39 18.91 -3.67
N TRP A 162 22.13 19.32 -3.52
CA TRP A 162 21.48 19.57 -2.23
C TRP A 162 20.61 18.39 -1.82
N VAL A 163 20.61 18.07 -0.53
CA VAL A 163 19.64 17.10 0.02
C VAL A 163 18.27 17.75 0.02
N VAL A 164 17.34 17.12 -0.67
CA VAL A 164 15.95 17.59 -0.86
C VAL A 164 14.93 16.61 -0.29
N GLY A 165 15.37 15.52 0.32
CA GLY A 165 14.48 14.55 0.90
C GLY A 165 15.16 13.24 1.27
N VAL A 166 14.33 12.25 1.55
CA VAL A 166 14.77 10.92 2.01
C VAL A 166 13.89 9.82 1.45
N VAL A 167 14.50 8.69 1.11
CA VAL A 167 13.77 7.45 0.76
C VAL A 167 13.11 6.89 2.01
N THR A 168 11.81 6.64 1.95
CA THR A 168 11.04 6.04 3.04
C THR A 168 10.84 4.55 2.85
N SER A 169 10.66 4.09 1.61
CA SER A 169 10.55 2.68 1.25
C SER A 169 11.20 2.42 -0.10
N GLY A 170 11.78 1.24 -0.29
CA GLY A 170 12.37 0.89 -1.59
C GLY A 170 12.66 -0.58 -1.76
N ALA A 171 12.35 -1.11 -2.94
CA ALA A 171 12.54 -2.52 -3.30
C ALA A 171 12.68 -2.69 -4.82
N PRO A 172 13.19 -3.83 -5.29
CA PRO A 172 12.96 -4.26 -6.65
C PRO A 172 11.48 -4.51 -6.87
N SER A 173 10.93 -4.06 -8.00
CA SER A 173 9.57 -4.38 -8.43
C SER A 173 9.60 -5.51 -9.46
N PRO A 174 9.09 -6.69 -9.15
CA PRO A 174 8.95 -7.77 -10.11
C PRO A 174 7.96 -7.42 -11.23
N THR A 175 6.90 -6.69 -10.89
CA THR A 175 5.85 -6.28 -11.84
C THR A 175 6.40 -5.33 -12.91
N LEU A 176 7.25 -4.38 -12.51
CA LEU A 176 7.79 -3.37 -13.42
C LEU A 176 9.18 -3.73 -13.98
N GLY A 177 9.84 -4.75 -13.42
CA GLY A 177 11.18 -5.18 -13.83
C GLY A 177 12.29 -4.18 -13.49
N GLN A 178 12.05 -3.29 -12.50
CA GLN A 178 12.98 -2.23 -12.11
C GLN A 178 12.95 -1.96 -10.61
N ASN A 179 13.92 -1.20 -10.11
CA ASN A 179 13.91 -0.75 -8.72
C ASN A 179 12.99 0.46 -8.56
N ILE A 180 12.17 0.44 -7.52
CA ILE A 180 11.27 1.53 -7.15
C ILE A 180 11.50 1.96 -5.71
N ALA A 181 11.18 3.22 -5.42
CA ALA A 181 11.18 3.73 -4.05
C ALA A 181 10.08 4.77 -3.85
N ILE A 182 9.56 4.87 -2.64
CA ILE A 182 8.81 6.04 -2.18
C ILE A 182 9.81 6.94 -1.46
N ALA A 183 9.75 8.22 -1.75
CA ALA A 183 10.55 9.24 -1.08
C ALA A 183 9.67 10.37 -0.55
N ARG A 184 10.12 10.99 0.52
CA ARG A 184 9.56 12.22 1.06
C ARG A 184 10.48 13.37 0.67
N LEU A 185 9.93 14.37 -0.03
CA LEU A 185 10.63 15.56 -0.47
C LEU A 185 10.12 16.79 0.27
N ASP A 186 11.00 17.75 0.54
CA ASP A 186 10.71 19.00 1.24
C ASP A 186 10.14 20.11 0.35
N HIS A 187 9.94 19.82 -0.93
CA HIS A 187 9.38 20.78 -1.90
C HIS A 187 8.51 20.06 -2.93
N THR A 188 7.71 20.84 -3.64
CA THR A 188 6.82 20.31 -4.70
C THR A 188 7.64 19.62 -5.78
N PRO A 189 7.41 18.32 -6.02
CA PRO A 189 8.18 17.54 -6.98
C PRO A 189 7.82 17.88 -8.41
N THR A 190 8.80 17.82 -9.31
CA THR A 190 8.56 17.84 -10.76
C THR A 190 8.44 16.41 -11.26
N ILE A 191 7.23 15.99 -11.63
CA ILE A 191 7.02 14.66 -12.23
C ILE A 191 7.73 14.55 -13.56
N GLY A 192 8.48 13.46 -13.76
CA GLY A 192 9.39 13.26 -14.88
C GLY A 192 10.77 13.91 -14.70
N GLY A 193 10.97 14.68 -13.62
CA GLY A 193 12.26 15.24 -13.26
C GLY A 193 13.23 14.18 -12.75
N THR A 194 14.53 14.51 -12.78
CA THR A 194 15.61 13.64 -12.31
C THR A 194 16.11 14.12 -10.97
N VAL A 195 16.35 13.17 -10.07
CA VAL A 195 17.02 13.36 -8.80
C VAL A 195 18.11 12.30 -8.64
N GLU A 196 19.02 12.47 -7.68
CA GLU A 196 20.02 11.49 -7.31
C GLU A 196 19.69 10.87 -5.95
N VAL A 197 19.87 9.57 -5.82
CA VAL A 197 19.76 8.86 -4.54
C VAL A 197 21.13 8.36 -4.14
N ASP A 198 21.58 8.70 -2.94
CA ASP A 198 22.84 8.17 -2.39
C ASP A 198 22.65 6.70 -1.97
N ILE A 199 23.07 5.78 -2.83
CA ILE A 199 23.05 4.35 -2.55
C ILE A 199 24.43 3.91 -2.04
N ARG A 200 24.63 3.96 -0.72
CA ARG A 200 25.89 3.55 -0.07
C ARG A 200 27.12 4.32 -0.61
N GLY A 201 27.01 5.62 -0.71
CA GLY A 201 28.09 6.49 -1.19
C GLY A 201 28.20 6.55 -2.71
N THR A 202 27.22 6.04 -3.44
CA THR A 202 27.13 6.13 -4.90
C THR A 202 25.87 6.90 -5.29
N GLU A 203 26.04 8.07 -5.86
CA GLU A 203 24.93 8.82 -6.45
C GLU A 203 24.34 8.04 -7.63
N THR A 204 23.07 7.71 -7.51
CA THR A 204 22.34 6.92 -8.50
C THR A 204 21.17 7.74 -9.00
N SER A 205 21.06 7.91 -10.31
CA SER A 205 19.98 8.64 -10.94
C SER A 205 18.63 7.97 -10.66
N ALA A 206 17.62 8.79 -10.44
CA ALA A 206 16.23 8.36 -10.28
C ALA A 206 15.27 9.33 -10.96
N THR A 207 14.21 8.81 -11.55
CA THR A 207 13.15 9.61 -12.14
C THR A 207 11.99 9.73 -11.16
N VAL A 208 11.54 10.96 -10.92
CA VAL A 208 10.36 11.25 -10.09
C VAL A 208 9.09 10.86 -10.84
N VAL A 209 8.24 10.05 -10.21
CA VAL A 209 6.98 9.59 -10.80
C VAL A 209 5.81 9.75 -9.83
N GLU A 210 4.60 9.77 -10.39
CA GLU A 210 3.39 9.74 -9.57
C GLU A 210 3.18 8.38 -8.92
N LEU A 211 2.55 8.37 -7.74
CA LEU A 211 2.03 7.17 -7.11
C LEU A 211 0.56 6.93 -7.51
N PRO A 212 0.13 5.67 -7.62
CA PRO A 212 0.88 4.43 -7.45
C PRO A 212 1.71 4.07 -8.70
N PHE A 213 2.75 3.24 -8.51
CA PHE A 213 3.55 2.69 -9.61
C PHE A 213 2.77 1.69 -10.45
N TYR A 214 1.93 0.88 -9.79
CA TYR A 214 1.07 -0.12 -10.41
C TYR A 214 -0.39 0.21 -10.17
N ARG A 215 -1.20 0.05 -11.21
CA ARG A 215 -2.66 0.10 -11.16
C ARG A 215 -3.20 -1.15 -11.82
N ARG A 216 -4.11 -1.87 -11.12
CA ARG A 216 -4.76 -3.04 -11.72
C ARG A 216 -5.53 -2.63 -12.99
N PRO A 217 -5.56 -3.48 -14.02
CA PRO A 217 -6.46 -3.31 -15.16
C PRO A 217 -7.91 -3.32 -14.69
N HIS A 218 -8.76 -2.53 -15.32
CA HIS A 218 -10.21 -2.49 -15.07
C HIS A 218 -10.92 -3.55 -15.89
#